data_7aa722faee4b15fa0c6cfbed39b864ff
#
_entry.id   7aa722faee4b15fa0c6cfbed39b864ff
#
_cell.length_a   1.000
_cell.length_b   1.000
_cell.length_c   1.000
_cell.angle_alpha   90.00
_cell.angle_beta   90.00
_cell.angle_gamma   90.00
#
_symmetry.space_group_name_H-M   'P 1'
#
loop_
_entity.id
_entity.type
_entity.pdbx_description
1 polymer ?
#
loop_
_entity_poly.entity_id
_entity_poly.type
_entity_poly.pdbx_seq_one_letter_code
_entity_poly.pdbx_strand_id
1 'polypeptide(L)'
;MVKVEDTERGRQVILKPDDDSVEPIAYPVTRRAPMMVKDGDHVEAGTQLIEGSVDPKKILRILGPRAAQVNIVEEVHTVYRSQGVDIHDKHIEVIVHQMLRRITVIDSGDTDLLPGELVDQARFKAANMKAVKEGGKPAAGRPELMGITKASLATDSWLSAASFQETTRVLTEAALSQKVDDLKGLKE
;
A
#
# COMPACT_ATOMS: atom_id res chain seq x y z
N MET A 1 -13.88 4.16 -22.61
CA MET A 1 -13.55 5.33 -23.47
C MET A 1 -13.54 6.61 -22.66
N VAL A 2 -12.57 7.47 -22.91
CA VAL A 2 -12.44 8.80 -22.27
C VAL A 2 -13.18 9.85 -23.10
N LYS A 3 -13.93 10.74 -22.45
CA LYS A 3 -14.50 11.94 -23.04
C LYS A 3 -14.10 13.14 -22.18
N VAL A 4 -13.50 14.16 -22.79
CA VAL A 4 -13.10 15.38 -22.11
C VAL A 4 -14.12 16.47 -22.42
N GLU A 5 -14.74 17.03 -21.39
CA GLU A 5 -15.72 18.11 -21.54
C GLU A 5 -15.27 19.35 -20.71
N ASP A 6 -15.27 20.52 -21.36
CA ASP A 6 -15.09 21.79 -20.67
C ASP A 6 -16.47 22.35 -20.30
N THR A 7 -16.74 22.46 -19.00
CA THR A 7 -17.97 23.04 -18.46
C THR A 7 -17.72 24.44 -17.88
N GLU A 8 -18.76 25.21 -17.64
CA GLU A 8 -18.63 26.53 -16.98
C GLU A 8 -17.96 26.46 -15.60
N ARG A 9 -18.11 25.32 -14.90
CA ARG A 9 -17.55 25.07 -13.55
C ARG A 9 -16.13 24.48 -13.57
N GLY A 10 -15.60 24.12 -14.74
CA GLY A 10 -14.26 23.51 -14.87
C GLY A 10 -14.21 22.47 -15.99
N ARG A 11 -13.05 21.83 -16.12
CA ARG A 11 -12.86 20.69 -17.02
C ARG A 11 -13.29 19.40 -16.31
N GLN A 12 -13.96 18.51 -17.03
CA GLN A 12 -14.33 17.17 -16.53
C GLN A 12 -13.85 16.10 -17.49
N VAL A 13 -13.35 15.01 -16.94
CA VAL A 13 -13.03 13.79 -17.67
C VAL A 13 -14.11 12.78 -17.37
N ILE A 14 -14.85 12.41 -18.39
CA ILE A 14 -15.94 11.44 -18.31
C ILE A 14 -15.42 10.11 -18.82
N LEU A 15 -15.45 9.09 -17.97
CA LEU A 15 -15.13 7.73 -18.35
C LEU A 15 -16.42 7.00 -18.70
N LYS A 16 -16.55 6.60 -19.96
CA LYS A 16 -17.63 5.72 -20.42
C LYS A 16 -17.12 4.28 -20.39
N PRO A 17 -17.73 3.41 -19.58
CA PRO A 17 -17.43 1.98 -19.62
C PRO A 17 -17.76 1.38 -20.99
N ASP A 18 -17.15 0.25 -21.31
CA ASP A 18 -17.47 -0.49 -22.54
C ASP A 18 -18.79 -1.27 -22.39
N ASP A 19 -19.27 -1.44 -21.16
CA ASP A 19 -20.56 -2.04 -20.83
C ASP A 19 -21.59 -0.93 -20.63
N ASP A 20 -22.58 -0.87 -21.53
CA ASP A 20 -23.66 0.12 -21.50
C ASP A 20 -24.56 0.04 -20.26
N SER A 21 -24.42 -1.02 -19.43
CA SER A 21 -25.17 -1.18 -18.18
C SER A 21 -24.60 -0.34 -17.02
N VAL A 22 -23.38 0.20 -17.16
CA VAL A 22 -22.70 0.96 -16.13
C VAL A 22 -22.72 2.46 -16.44
N GLU A 23 -23.17 3.26 -15.48
CA GLU A 23 -23.25 4.71 -15.66
C GLU A 23 -21.85 5.35 -15.86
N PRO A 24 -21.73 6.36 -16.75
CA PRO A 24 -20.49 7.09 -16.94
C PRO A 24 -20.06 7.81 -15.65
N ILE A 25 -18.77 7.76 -15.32
CA ILE A 25 -18.21 8.43 -14.13
C ILE A 25 -17.49 9.71 -14.57
N ALA A 26 -17.88 10.85 -14.00
CA ALA A 26 -17.28 12.14 -14.27
C ALA A 26 -16.29 12.53 -13.17
N TYR A 27 -15.06 12.83 -13.54
CA TYR A 27 -14.01 13.32 -12.65
C TYR A 27 -13.76 14.81 -12.90
N PRO A 28 -14.00 15.69 -11.91
CA PRO A 28 -13.67 17.10 -12.04
C PRO A 28 -12.16 17.31 -12.05
N VAL A 29 -11.66 18.06 -13.02
CA VAL A 29 -10.24 18.34 -13.23
C VAL A 29 -9.99 19.83 -13.27
N THR A 30 -8.89 20.30 -12.68
CA THR A 30 -8.49 21.69 -12.76
C THR A 30 -8.12 22.04 -14.21
N ARG A 31 -8.60 23.16 -14.74
CA ARG A 31 -8.34 23.59 -16.13
C ARG A 31 -6.85 23.69 -16.50
N ARG A 32 -6.00 23.94 -15.51
CA ARG A 32 -4.54 24.08 -15.70
C ARG A 32 -3.76 22.78 -15.58
N ALA A 33 -4.42 21.67 -15.19
CA ALA A 33 -3.74 20.39 -15.03
C ALA A 33 -3.37 19.82 -16.40
N PRO A 34 -2.11 19.44 -16.63
CA PRO A 34 -1.71 18.76 -17.85
C PRO A 34 -2.44 17.42 -17.95
N MET A 35 -3.06 17.18 -19.09
CA MET A 35 -3.79 15.93 -19.35
C MET A 35 -2.84 14.92 -19.97
N MET A 36 -2.86 13.68 -19.46
CA MET A 36 -2.13 12.54 -20.05
C MET A 36 -2.99 11.75 -21.05
N VAL A 37 -4.27 12.00 -21.07
CA VAL A 37 -5.24 11.33 -21.95
C VAL A 37 -5.94 12.33 -22.88
N LYS A 38 -6.30 11.85 -24.06
CA LYS A 38 -7.06 12.61 -25.08
C LYS A 38 -8.49 12.11 -25.17
N ASP A 39 -9.34 12.91 -25.77
CA ASP A 39 -10.71 12.50 -26.09
C ASP A 39 -10.71 11.30 -27.05
N GLY A 40 -11.46 10.27 -26.69
CA GLY A 40 -11.52 9.01 -27.44
C GLY A 40 -10.50 7.94 -27.01
N ASP A 41 -9.57 8.25 -26.12
CA ASP A 41 -8.60 7.23 -25.65
C ASP A 41 -9.29 6.11 -24.88
N HIS A 42 -8.75 4.89 -25.02
CA HIS A 42 -9.15 3.75 -24.21
C HIS A 42 -8.22 3.65 -23.00
N VAL A 43 -8.79 3.59 -21.81
CA VAL A 43 -8.04 3.54 -20.54
C VAL A 43 -8.46 2.34 -19.71
N GLU A 44 -7.49 1.74 -19.04
CA GLU A 44 -7.70 0.65 -18.10
C GLU A 44 -7.79 1.16 -16.65
N ALA A 45 -8.23 0.30 -15.74
CA ALA A 45 -8.25 0.61 -14.33
C ALA A 45 -6.82 0.91 -13.82
N GLY A 46 -6.65 2.08 -13.21
CA GLY A 46 -5.34 2.54 -12.72
C GLY A 46 -4.56 3.43 -13.70
N THR A 47 -5.06 3.66 -14.92
CA THR A 47 -4.43 4.61 -15.85
C THR A 47 -4.52 6.03 -15.30
N GLN A 48 -3.38 6.73 -15.29
CA GLN A 48 -3.29 8.11 -14.82
C GLN A 48 -3.87 9.06 -15.87
N LEU A 49 -4.87 9.85 -15.46
CA LEU A 49 -5.57 10.79 -16.35
C LEU A 49 -4.90 12.16 -16.43
N ILE A 50 -4.20 12.56 -15.35
CA ILE A 50 -3.61 13.88 -15.17
C ILE A 50 -2.16 13.68 -14.76
N GLU A 51 -1.26 14.53 -15.26
CA GLU A 51 0.13 14.57 -14.82
C GLU A 51 0.22 14.98 -13.34
N GLY A 52 1.04 14.28 -12.57
CA GLY A 52 1.27 14.55 -11.15
C GLY A 52 1.71 13.31 -10.39
N SER A 53 2.10 13.50 -9.13
CA SER A 53 2.46 12.37 -8.25
C SER A 53 1.22 11.55 -7.93
N VAL A 54 1.35 10.24 -8.06
CA VAL A 54 0.26 9.29 -7.78
C VAL A 54 0.38 8.79 -6.34
N ASP A 55 -0.72 8.71 -5.63
CA ASP A 55 -0.74 8.16 -4.28
C ASP A 55 -0.46 6.64 -4.31
N PRO A 56 0.67 6.17 -3.74
CA PRO A 56 1.02 4.75 -3.74
C PRO A 56 -0.03 3.86 -3.07
N LYS A 57 -0.82 4.40 -2.13
CA LYS A 57 -1.93 3.66 -1.50
C LYS A 57 -3.06 3.40 -2.47
N LYS A 58 -3.32 4.32 -3.40
CA LYS A 58 -4.31 4.11 -4.46
C LYS A 58 -3.83 3.06 -5.46
N ILE A 59 -2.55 3.12 -5.85
CA ILE A 59 -1.93 2.10 -6.70
C ILE A 59 -2.03 0.72 -6.04
N LEU A 60 -1.67 0.61 -4.77
CA LEU A 60 -1.78 -0.64 -4.01
C LEU A 60 -3.20 -1.22 -4.04
N ARG A 61 -4.21 -0.37 -3.89
CA ARG A 61 -5.61 -0.79 -3.85
C ARG A 61 -6.15 -1.22 -5.22
N ILE A 62 -5.72 -0.56 -6.31
CA ILE A 62 -6.26 -0.77 -7.66
C ILE A 62 -5.43 -1.80 -8.42
N LEU A 63 -4.12 -1.66 -8.44
CA LEU A 63 -3.19 -2.45 -9.25
C LEU A 63 -2.43 -3.53 -8.44
N GLY A 64 -2.56 -3.50 -7.11
CA GLY A 64 -1.96 -4.48 -6.21
C GLY A 64 -0.55 -4.15 -5.73
N PRO A 65 0.04 -5.02 -4.89
CA PRO A 65 1.28 -4.74 -4.17
C PRO A 65 2.51 -4.61 -5.09
N ARG A 66 2.57 -5.40 -6.16
CA ARG A 66 3.72 -5.34 -7.08
C ARG A 66 3.80 -4.00 -7.83
N ALA A 67 2.68 -3.51 -8.33
CA ALA A 67 2.63 -2.21 -8.99
C ALA A 67 3.00 -1.07 -8.04
N ALA A 68 2.54 -1.12 -6.79
CA ALA A 68 2.92 -0.14 -5.76
C ALA A 68 4.41 -0.19 -5.45
N GLN A 69 5.02 -1.38 -5.38
CA GLN A 69 6.46 -1.54 -5.17
C GLN A 69 7.27 -0.88 -6.29
N VAL A 70 6.95 -1.22 -7.54
CA VAL A 70 7.64 -0.66 -8.72
C VAL A 70 7.51 0.87 -8.74
N ASN A 71 6.30 1.39 -8.56
CA ASN A 71 6.08 2.83 -8.55
C ASN A 71 6.90 3.55 -7.48
N ILE A 72 6.94 3.05 -6.23
CA ILE A 72 7.73 3.68 -5.15
C ILE A 72 9.23 3.64 -5.48
N VAL A 73 9.73 2.53 -6.01
CA VAL A 73 11.15 2.41 -6.40
C VAL A 73 11.50 3.41 -7.49
N GLU A 74 10.68 3.54 -8.53
CA GLU A 74 10.88 4.47 -9.64
C GLU A 74 10.83 5.94 -9.19
N GLU A 75 9.87 6.30 -8.35
CA GLU A 75 9.75 7.65 -7.78
C GLU A 75 10.98 8.03 -6.95
N VAL A 76 11.46 7.12 -6.09
CA VAL A 76 12.68 7.33 -5.29
C VAL A 76 13.90 7.46 -6.19
N HIS A 77 14.04 6.60 -7.20
CA HIS A 77 15.13 6.69 -8.17
C HIS A 77 15.15 8.01 -8.92
N THR A 78 13.98 8.49 -9.34
CA THR A 78 13.85 9.77 -10.04
C THR A 78 14.40 10.91 -9.21
N VAL A 79 14.10 10.93 -7.91
CA VAL A 79 14.63 11.96 -6.99
C VAL A 79 16.14 11.85 -6.83
N TYR A 80 16.69 10.64 -6.60
CA TYR A 80 18.13 10.47 -6.44
C TYR A 80 18.92 10.79 -7.72
N ARG A 81 18.43 10.32 -8.87
CA ARG A 81 19.07 10.60 -10.18
C ARG A 81 19.04 12.08 -10.53
N SER A 82 17.98 12.80 -10.17
CA SER A 82 17.93 14.27 -10.37
C SER A 82 19.01 15.02 -9.58
N GLN A 83 19.51 14.40 -8.51
CA GLN A 83 20.62 14.94 -7.68
C GLN A 83 21.99 14.34 -8.05
N GLY A 84 22.07 13.58 -9.14
CA GLY A 84 23.31 12.95 -9.59
C GLY A 84 23.78 11.76 -8.77
N VAL A 85 22.89 11.18 -7.95
CA VAL A 85 23.20 10.01 -7.13
C VAL A 85 22.59 8.76 -7.77
N ASP A 86 23.40 7.77 -8.06
CA ASP A 86 22.96 6.47 -8.55
C ASP A 86 22.96 5.43 -7.41
N ILE A 87 21.78 4.86 -7.14
CA ILE A 87 21.56 3.86 -6.10
C ILE A 87 21.00 2.61 -6.75
N HIS A 88 21.52 1.44 -6.39
CA HIS A 88 21.01 0.18 -6.90
C HIS A 88 19.63 -0.13 -6.29
N ASP A 89 18.69 -0.57 -7.12
CA ASP A 89 17.27 -0.84 -6.81
C ASP A 89 17.09 -1.67 -5.54
N LYS A 90 17.93 -2.70 -5.34
CA LYS A 90 17.84 -3.61 -4.18
C LYS A 90 17.79 -2.90 -2.82
N HIS A 91 18.47 -1.75 -2.67
CA HIS A 91 18.49 -1.01 -1.40
C HIS A 91 17.14 -0.37 -1.10
N ILE A 92 16.45 0.09 -2.14
CA ILE A 92 15.11 0.68 -2.03
C ILE A 92 14.07 -0.44 -1.92
N GLU A 93 14.20 -1.51 -2.71
CA GLU A 93 13.28 -2.65 -2.70
C GLU A 93 13.18 -3.31 -1.33
N VAL A 94 14.29 -3.46 -0.59
CA VAL A 94 14.28 -4.00 0.78
C VAL A 94 13.44 -3.16 1.70
N ILE A 95 13.54 -1.82 1.61
CA ILE A 95 12.76 -0.89 2.43
C ILE A 95 11.26 -1.00 2.06
N VAL A 96 10.95 -0.96 0.77
CA VAL A 96 9.57 -1.03 0.27
C VAL A 96 8.93 -2.37 0.62
N HIS A 97 9.68 -3.47 0.59
CA HIS A 97 9.22 -4.77 1.05
C HIS A 97 8.80 -4.74 2.53
N GLN A 98 9.58 -4.09 3.40
CA GLN A 98 9.22 -3.94 4.82
C GLN A 98 7.99 -3.05 5.02
N MET A 99 7.80 -2.03 4.19
CA MET A 99 6.61 -1.16 4.22
C MET A 99 5.31 -1.90 3.85
N LEU A 100 5.39 -2.97 3.06
CA LEU A 100 4.26 -3.79 2.58
C LEU A 100 4.13 -5.14 3.31
N ARG A 101 4.88 -5.35 4.37
CA ARG A 101 4.92 -6.62 5.10
C ARG A 101 3.63 -6.95 5.84
N ARG A 102 2.81 -5.96 6.17
CA ARG A 102 1.62 -6.12 7.01
C ARG A 102 0.33 -6.22 6.18
N ILE A 103 -0.61 -7.00 6.71
CA ILE A 103 -1.95 -7.20 6.17
C ILE A 103 -2.96 -6.83 7.25
N THR A 104 -3.96 -6.02 6.87
CA THR A 104 -5.13 -5.76 7.73
C THR A 104 -6.17 -6.85 7.48
N VAL A 105 -6.55 -7.56 8.53
CA VAL A 105 -7.60 -8.59 8.49
C VAL A 105 -8.96 -7.92 8.31
N ILE A 106 -9.73 -8.35 7.30
CA ILE A 106 -11.09 -7.85 7.05
C ILE A 106 -12.12 -8.82 7.64
N ASP A 107 -11.95 -10.12 7.35
CA ASP A 107 -12.81 -11.20 7.84
C ASP A 107 -11.90 -12.30 8.41
N SER A 108 -12.16 -12.71 9.64
CA SER A 108 -11.35 -13.74 10.31
C SER A 108 -11.59 -15.16 9.78
N GLY A 109 -12.73 -15.41 9.11
CA GLY A 109 -13.11 -16.79 8.78
C GLY A 109 -13.06 -17.69 10.03
N ASP A 110 -12.52 -18.89 9.87
CA ASP A 110 -12.33 -19.87 10.95
C ASP A 110 -10.89 -19.85 11.52
N THR A 111 -10.18 -18.73 11.35
CA THR A 111 -8.83 -18.55 11.90
C THR A 111 -8.87 -17.89 13.28
N ASP A 112 -7.74 -17.93 14.00
CA ASP A 112 -7.51 -17.28 15.29
C ASP A 112 -7.19 -15.77 15.17
N LEU A 113 -7.32 -15.18 13.98
CA LEU A 113 -7.06 -13.78 13.71
C LEU A 113 -8.28 -12.92 14.05
N LEU A 114 -8.04 -11.67 14.49
CA LEU A 114 -9.12 -10.74 14.80
C LEU A 114 -9.40 -9.78 13.64
N PRO A 115 -10.67 -9.49 13.31
CA PRO A 115 -11.03 -8.47 12.33
C PRO A 115 -10.46 -7.10 12.73
N GLY A 116 -9.82 -6.42 11.77
CA GLY A 116 -9.13 -5.15 12.00
C GLY A 116 -7.70 -5.27 12.54
N GLU A 117 -7.24 -6.48 12.89
CA GLU A 117 -5.87 -6.72 13.34
C GLU A 117 -4.88 -6.51 12.18
N LEU A 118 -3.73 -5.89 12.50
CA LEU A 118 -2.62 -5.71 11.57
C LEU A 118 -1.59 -6.83 11.78
N VAL A 119 -1.59 -7.80 10.90
CA VAL A 119 -0.83 -9.06 11.03
C VAL A 119 0.31 -9.11 10.00
N ASP A 120 1.40 -9.79 10.35
CA ASP A 120 2.46 -10.11 9.40
C ASP A 120 1.95 -11.05 8.30
N GLN A 121 2.41 -10.83 7.06
CA GLN A 121 2.00 -11.63 5.91
C GLN A 121 2.32 -13.12 6.08
N ALA A 122 3.43 -13.47 6.72
CA ALA A 122 3.81 -14.86 6.96
C ALA A 122 2.85 -15.52 7.96
N ARG A 123 2.54 -14.84 9.08
CA ARG A 123 1.55 -15.31 10.07
C ARG A 123 0.16 -15.47 9.46
N PHE A 124 -0.28 -14.48 8.66
CA PHE A 124 -1.56 -14.54 7.95
C PHE A 124 -1.66 -15.75 7.01
N LYS A 125 -0.61 -15.99 6.20
CA LYS A 125 -0.54 -17.16 5.31
C LYS A 125 -0.54 -18.47 6.10
N ALA A 126 0.20 -18.54 7.22
CA ALA A 126 0.27 -19.75 8.06
C ALA A 126 -1.10 -20.06 8.70
N ALA A 127 -1.80 -19.05 9.24
CA ALA A 127 -3.13 -19.19 9.80
C ALA A 127 -4.14 -19.68 8.76
N ASN A 128 -4.13 -19.08 7.56
CA ASN A 128 -5.00 -19.52 6.47
C ASN A 128 -4.70 -20.94 6.00
N MET A 129 -3.42 -21.31 5.93
CA MET A 129 -3.03 -22.66 5.54
C MET A 129 -3.50 -23.71 6.56
N LYS A 130 -3.48 -23.36 7.87
CA LYS A 130 -4.01 -24.20 8.94
C LYS A 130 -5.52 -24.36 8.80
N ALA A 131 -6.28 -23.26 8.68
CA ALA A 131 -7.73 -23.29 8.53
C ALA A 131 -8.17 -24.12 7.31
N VAL A 132 -7.52 -23.95 6.16
CA VAL A 132 -7.83 -24.75 4.94
C VAL A 132 -7.53 -26.23 5.14
N LYS A 133 -6.45 -26.61 5.83
CA LYS A 133 -6.16 -28.03 6.15
C LYS A 133 -7.19 -28.66 7.07
N GLU A 134 -7.78 -27.88 7.96
CA GLU A 134 -8.86 -28.29 8.87
C GLU A 134 -10.25 -28.24 8.20
N GLY A 135 -10.34 -27.86 6.91
CA GLY A 135 -11.58 -27.78 6.15
C GLY A 135 -12.41 -26.52 6.44
N GLY A 136 -11.84 -25.55 7.15
CA GLY A 136 -12.47 -24.28 7.49
C GLY A 136 -12.30 -23.19 6.43
N LYS A 137 -13.00 -22.07 6.63
CA LYS A 137 -12.94 -20.88 5.78
C LYS A 137 -11.67 -20.05 6.11
N PRO A 138 -10.83 -19.72 5.12
CA PRO A 138 -9.66 -18.86 5.35
C PRO A 138 -10.07 -17.41 5.67
N ALA A 139 -9.22 -16.70 6.41
CA ALA A 139 -9.37 -15.28 6.65
C ALA A 139 -9.14 -14.45 5.36
N ALA A 140 -9.92 -13.38 5.21
CA ALA A 140 -9.70 -12.38 4.17
C ALA A 140 -8.97 -11.16 4.73
N GLY A 141 -7.97 -10.67 3.99
CA GLY A 141 -7.18 -9.51 4.41
C GLY A 141 -6.73 -8.66 3.23
N ARG A 142 -6.36 -7.43 3.53
CA ARG A 142 -5.87 -6.46 2.54
C ARG A 142 -4.45 -6.03 2.92
N PRO A 143 -3.50 -6.02 1.96
CA PRO A 143 -2.16 -5.48 2.19
C PRO A 143 -2.24 -4.01 2.59
N GLU A 144 -1.44 -3.63 3.58
CA GLU A 144 -1.35 -2.25 4.08
C GLU A 144 0.01 -1.67 3.75
N LEU A 145 0.02 -0.48 3.14
CA LEU A 145 1.25 0.27 2.91
C LEU A 145 1.51 1.20 4.11
N MET A 146 2.55 0.90 4.87
CA MET A 146 2.99 1.70 6.01
C MET A 146 4.10 2.67 5.60
N GLY A 147 4.13 3.86 6.21
CA GLY A 147 5.30 4.73 6.14
C GLY A 147 6.54 4.10 6.79
N ILE A 148 7.73 4.55 6.43
CA ILE A 148 9.03 4.00 6.88
C ILE A 148 9.11 3.95 8.42
N THR A 149 8.79 5.05 9.10
CA THR A 149 8.82 5.12 10.57
C THR A 149 7.86 4.11 11.21
N LYS A 150 6.62 4.04 10.71
CA LYS A 150 5.62 3.09 11.22
C LYS A 150 6.03 1.64 10.97
N ALA A 151 6.61 1.34 9.81
CA ALA A 151 7.12 0.01 9.49
C ALA A 151 8.28 -0.39 10.41
N SER A 152 9.18 0.55 10.74
CA SER A 152 10.31 0.33 11.65
C SER A 152 9.87 0.09 13.10
N LEU A 153 8.78 0.73 13.55
CA LEU A 153 8.22 0.52 14.89
C LEU A 153 7.32 -0.73 14.98
N ALA A 154 6.78 -1.19 13.86
CA ALA A 154 5.91 -2.37 13.79
C ALA A 154 6.70 -3.68 13.61
N THR A 155 7.95 -3.74 14.11
CA THR A 155 8.78 -4.96 14.10
C THR A 155 8.37 -5.91 15.22
N ASP A 156 8.73 -7.18 15.08
CA ASP A 156 8.45 -8.20 16.09
C ASP A 156 9.34 -8.02 17.34
N SER A 157 10.55 -7.45 17.16
CA SER A 157 11.44 -7.07 18.25
C SER A 157 11.07 -5.69 18.81
N TRP A 158 10.44 -5.69 19.99
CA TRP A 158 10.10 -4.43 20.68
C TRP A 158 11.36 -3.71 21.19
N LEU A 159 12.44 -4.44 21.49
CA LEU A 159 13.71 -3.85 21.90
C LEU A 159 14.35 -3.04 20.76
N SER A 160 14.33 -3.58 19.54
CA SER A 160 14.78 -2.86 18.34
C SER A 160 13.93 -1.61 18.08
N ALA A 161 12.62 -1.71 18.21
CA ALA A 161 11.70 -0.57 18.06
C ALA A 161 11.99 0.52 19.11
N ALA A 162 12.17 0.15 20.39
CA ALA A 162 12.47 1.06 21.48
C ALA A 162 13.81 1.79 21.29
N SER A 163 14.80 1.13 20.67
CA SER A 163 16.10 1.75 20.38
C SER A 163 16.06 2.74 19.19
N PHE A 164 14.98 2.73 18.40
CA PHE A 164 14.82 3.60 17.25
C PHE A 164 14.10 4.90 17.61
N GLN A 165 12.85 4.83 18.04
CA GLN A 165 12.00 5.98 18.44
C GLN A 165 10.95 5.56 19.47
N GLU A 166 10.32 6.55 20.12
CA GLU A 166 9.20 6.35 21.04
C GLU A 166 9.52 5.35 22.18
N THR A 167 10.75 5.38 22.69
CA THR A 167 11.28 4.42 23.67
C THR A 167 10.34 4.17 24.83
N THR A 168 9.84 5.22 25.48
CA THR A 168 8.96 5.09 26.66
C THR A 168 7.63 4.40 26.28
N ARG A 169 7.05 4.76 25.16
CA ARG A 169 5.78 4.16 24.70
C ARG A 169 5.96 2.67 24.39
N VAL A 170 7.01 2.32 23.67
CA VAL A 170 7.29 0.93 23.28
C VAL A 170 7.58 0.07 24.51
N LEU A 171 8.39 0.55 25.45
CA LEU A 171 8.70 -0.16 26.69
C LEU A 171 7.45 -0.33 27.56
N THR A 172 6.63 0.71 27.70
CA THR A 172 5.38 0.64 28.45
C THR A 172 4.42 -0.38 27.86
N GLU A 173 4.24 -0.37 26.53
CA GLU A 173 3.37 -1.32 25.83
C GLU A 173 3.89 -2.76 25.96
N ALA A 174 5.20 -2.97 25.82
CA ALA A 174 5.82 -4.27 25.98
C ALA A 174 5.67 -4.81 27.40
N ALA A 175 5.84 -3.95 28.42
CA ALA A 175 5.66 -4.32 29.82
C ALA A 175 4.20 -4.68 30.15
N LEU A 176 3.25 -3.86 29.71
CA LEU A 176 1.81 -4.10 29.92
C LEU A 176 1.32 -5.39 29.23
N SER A 177 1.86 -5.66 28.03
CA SER A 177 1.51 -6.84 27.24
C SER A 177 2.35 -8.08 27.57
N GLN A 178 3.29 -7.97 28.52
CA GLN A 178 4.23 -9.04 28.89
C GLN A 178 4.93 -9.68 27.67
N LYS A 179 5.31 -8.84 26.70
CA LYS A 179 5.97 -9.31 25.47
C LYS A 179 7.39 -9.79 25.76
N VAL A 180 7.73 -10.94 25.21
CA VAL A 180 9.10 -11.47 25.19
C VAL A 180 9.75 -11.08 23.87
N ASP A 181 11.01 -10.65 23.89
CA ASP A 181 11.80 -10.37 22.70
C ASP A 181 12.76 -11.53 22.45
N ASP A 182 12.68 -12.13 21.27
CA ASP A 182 13.55 -13.25 20.87
C ASP A 182 14.98 -12.80 20.47
N LEU A 183 15.27 -11.51 20.54
CA LEU A 183 16.56 -10.90 20.16
C LEU A 183 16.96 -11.20 18.71
N LYS A 184 15.98 -11.30 17.81
CA LYS A 184 16.17 -11.50 16.36
C LYS A 184 16.16 -10.21 15.56
N GLY A 185 16.24 -9.07 16.23
CA GLY A 185 16.29 -7.76 15.60
C GLY A 185 17.65 -7.46 14.95
N LEU A 186 17.70 -6.38 14.14
CA LEU A 186 18.94 -5.90 13.51
C LEU A 186 19.89 -5.21 14.50
N LYS A 187 19.45 -4.94 15.71
CA LYS A 187 20.24 -4.38 16.81
C LYS A 187 20.28 -5.41 17.93
N GLU A 188 21.38 -6.07 18.03
CA GLU A 188 21.75 -6.92 19.16
C GLU A 188 22.40 -6.11 20.27
#